data_50a17b2274081bf0504ce97e08fc781a
#
_entry.id   50a17b2274081bf0504ce97e08fc781a
#
_cell.length_a   1.000
_cell.length_b   1.000
_cell.length_c   1.000
_cell.angle_alpha   90.00
_cell.angle_beta   90.00
_cell.angle_gamma   90.00
#
_symmetry.space_group_name_H-M   'P 1'
#
loop_
_entity.id
_entity.type
_entity.pdbx_description
1 polymer ?
#
loop_
_entity_poly.entity_id
_entity_poly.type
_entity_poly.pdbx_seq_one_letter_code
_entity_poly.pdbx_strand_id
1 'polypeptide(L)'
;MKDYMAEWKRNSIRIGAPTCIMAAFTAFIPVLYLCSRYGCWPKLETVLAAWALTALSFGAFYIVEPISYYAALGMSGTYLGFLSGNIGNMRVPCAALALDVTDSKSGTIQAEVVSTMAICGSIITNLIATTGAVLVGSAVVAVLPAFLNSALKNYAAAAIFGGTFGNFAVKYPKVAVFGTLGMARLFYVSDKKKDGNADDTAKAEKINETPVGEEIA
;
A
#
# COMPACT_ATOMS: atom_id res chain seq x y z
N MET A 1 -22.61 16.80 -27.40
CA MET A 1 -22.10 15.93 -26.31
C MET A 1 -20.71 15.35 -26.60
N LYS A 2 -20.40 14.92 -27.83
CA LYS A 2 -19.09 14.39 -28.19
C LYS A 2 -17.94 15.39 -27.99
N ASP A 3 -18.14 16.66 -28.27
CA ASP A 3 -17.11 17.69 -28.17
C ASP A 3 -16.71 17.97 -26.70
N TYR A 4 -17.68 18.03 -25.78
CA TYR A 4 -17.41 18.27 -24.35
C TYR A 4 -16.62 17.14 -23.71
N MET A 5 -16.88 15.87 -24.08
CA MET A 5 -16.13 14.74 -23.55
C MET A 5 -14.67 14.76 -24.04
N ALA A 6 -14.46 15.09 -25.32
CA ALA A 6 -13.11 15.20 -25.88
C ALA A 6 -12.33 16.35 -25.24
N GLU A 7 -12.99 17.49 -25.03
CA GLU A 7 -12.39 18.64 -24.36
C GLU A 7 -12.06 18.36 -22.90
N TRP A 8 -12.99 17.71 -22.15
CA TRP A 8 -12.77 17.26 -20.80
C TRP A 8 -11.54 16.36 -20.68
N LYS A 9 -11.46 15.33 -21.52
CA LYS A 9 -10.31 14.41 -21.53
C LYS A 9 -9.00 15.12 -21.85
N ARG A 10 -9.00 15.98 -22.85
CA ARG A 10 -7.81 16.76 -23.22
C ARG A 10 -7.32 17.64 -22.07
N ASN A 11 -8.22 18.34 -21.40
CA ASN A 11 -7.89 19.20 -20.26
C ASN A 11 -7.41 18.37 -19.05
N SER A 12 -8.04 17.24 -18.79
CA SER A 12 -7.63 16.30 -17.73
C SER A 12 -6.21 15.76 -17.95
N ILE A 13 -5.87 15.39 -19.19
CA ILE A 13 -4.51 14.94 -19.52
C ILE A 13 -3.51 16.09 -19.40
N ARG A 14 -3.87 17.29 -19.90
CA ARG A 14 -2.99 18.47 -19.88
C ARG A 14 -2.60 18.89 -18.46
N ILE A 15 -3.48 18.69 -17.49
CA ILE A 15 -3.23 19.02 -16.09
C ILE A 15 -2.72 17.79 -15.32
N GLY A 16 -3.37 16.63 -15.50
CA GLY A 16 -3.11 15.43 -14.74
C GLY A 16 -1.74 14.81 -15.02
N ALA A 17 -1.32 14.73 -16.29
CA ALA A 17 -0.04 14.12 -16.63
C ALA A 17 1.17 14.88 -16.03
N PRO A 18 1.31 16.21 -16.18
CA PRO A 18 2.44 16.91 -15.58
C PRO A 18 2.40 16.93 -14.06
N THR A 19 1.22 16.99 -13.43
CA THR A 19 1.10 16.93 -11.98
C THR A 19 1.48 15.56 -11.43
N CYS A 20 1.12 14.45 -12.07
CA CYS A 20 1.55 13.11 -11.69
C CYS A 20 3.07 12.93 -11.86
N ILE A 21 3.66 13.45 -12.94
CA ILE A 21 5.11 13.42 -13.14
C ILE A 21 5.81 14.22 -12.04
N MET A 22 5.32 15.43 -11.73
CA MET A 22 5.85 16.25 -10.65
C MET A 22 5.75 15.55 -9.29
N ALA A 23 4.64 14.89 -9.00
CA ALA A 23 4.46 14.10 -7.78
C ALA A 23 5.45 12.93 -7.69
N ALA A 24 5.71 12.25 -8.81
CA ALA A 24 6.71 11.18 -8.87
C ALA A 24 8.12 11.69 -8.54
N PHE A 25 8.54 12.84 -9.08
CA PHE A 25 9.82 13.44 -8.70
C PHE A 25 9.85 13.90 -7.23
N THR A 26 8.76 14.47 -6.74
CA THR A 26 8.65 14.92 -5.34
C THR A 26 8.78 13.75 -4.36
N ALA A 27 8.35 12.55 -4.73
CA ALA A 27 8.48 11.34 -3.91
C ALA A 27 9.95 10.96 -3.62
N PHE A 28 10.92 11.39 -4.45
CA PHE A 28 12.35 11.18 -4.19
C PHE A 28 12.93 12.14 -3.15
N ILE A 29 12.31 13.31 -2.92
CA ILE A 29 12.86 14.37 -2.03
C ILE A 29 13.11 13.84 -0.61
N PRO A 30 12.19 13.12 0.08
CA PRO A 30 12.46 12.61 1.42
C PRO A 30 13.65 11.64 1.47
N VAL A 31 13.78 10.77 0.46
CA VAL A 31 14.86 9.79 0.39
C VAL A 31 16.20 10.50 0.17
N LEU A 32 16.26 11.43 -0.79
CA LEU A 32 17.46 12.21 -1.06
C LEU A 32 17.89 13.05 0.16
N TYR A 33 16.92 13.65 0.85
CA TYR A 33 17.17 14.40 2.08
C TYR A 33 17.79 13.50 3.17
N LEU A 34 17.21 12.31 3.42
CA LEU A 34 17.72 11.37 4.41
C LEU A 34 19.12 10.86 4.04
N CYS A 35 19.32 10.46 2.78
CA CYS A 35 20.62 10.00 2.31
C CYS A 35 21.71 11.09 2.46
N SER A 36 21.36 12.34 2.11
CA SER A 36 22.26 13.48 2.25
C SER A 36 22.53 13.84 3.72
N ARG A 37 21.48 13.84 4.58
CA ARG A 37 21.58 14.24 5.98
C ARG A 37 22.38 13.26 6.85
N TYR A 38 22.25 11.96 6.55
CA TYR A 38 22.88 10.88 7.31
C TYR A 38 24.09 10.25 6.61
N GLY A 39 24.41 10.68 5.38
CA GLY A 39 25.54 10.15 4.62
C GLY A 39 25.37 8.68 4.17
N CYS A 40 24.15 8.14 4.26
CA CYS A 40 23.85 6.74 4.00
C CYS A 40 23.37 6.54 2.56
N TRP A 41 24.29 6.60 1.60
CA TRP A 41 23.95 6.32 0.20
C TRP A 41 23.96 4.82 -0.05
N PRO A 42 22.85 4.21 -0.48
CA PRO A 42 22.81 2.79 -0.79
C PRO A 42 23.65 2.48 -2.02
N LYS A 43 24.28 1.31 -2.03
CA LYS A 43 24.97 0.82 -3.21
C LYS A 43 23.97 0.55 -4.32
N LEU A 44 24.36 0.81 -5.58
CA LEU A 44 23.48 0.60 -6.73
C LEU A 44 22.97 -0.84 -6.82
N GLU A 45 23.81 -1.81 -6.48
CA GLU A 45 23.45 -3.23 -6.43
C GLU A 45 22.28 -3.49 -5.47
N THR A 46 22.32 -2.89 -4.28
CA THR A 46 21.22 -3.01 -3.29
C THR A 46 19.93 -2.37 -3.79
N VAL A 47 20.03 -1.21 -4.45
CA VAL A 47 18.87 -0.52 -5.04
C VAL A 47 18.25 -1.36 -6.15
N LEU A 48 19.07 -1.92 -7.05
CA LEU A 48 18.59 -2.77 -8.14
C LEU A 48 17.97 -4.08 -7.64
N ALA A 49 18.57 -4.71 -6.62
CA ALA A 49 18.02 -5.91 -6.00
C ALA A 49 16.67 -5.63 -5.33
N ALA A 50 16.55 -4.54 -4.59
CA ALA A 50 15.29 -4.12 -3.96
C ALA A 50 14.22 -3.78 -5.00
N TRP A 51 14.61 -3.07 -6.07
CA TRP A 51 13.71 -2.77 -7.18
C TRP A 51 13.23 -4.04 -7.89
N ALA A 52 14.13 -4.98 -8.19
CA ALA A 52 13.77 -6.25 -8.83
C ALA A 52 12.80 -7.06 -7.98
N LEU A 53 13.02 -7.14 -6.65
CA LEU A 53 12.13 -7.81 -5.71
C LEU A 53 10.73 -7.16 -5.71
N THR A 54 10.68 -5.83 -5.69
CA THR A 54 9.43 -5.07 -5.73
C THR A 54 8.71 -5.27 -7.07
N ALA A 55 9.44 -5.21 -8.18
CA ALA A 55 8.88 -5.42 -9.51
C ALA A 55 8.33 -6.84 -9.71
N LEU A 56 8.99 -7.87 -9.17
CA LEU A 56 8.49 -9.24 -9.19
C LEU A 56 7.23 -9.41 -8.34
N SER A 57 7.15 -8.73 -7.20
CA SER A 57 6.02 -8.84 -6.28
C SER A 57 4.78 -8.05 -6.75
N PHE A 58 4.99 -6.87 -7.30
CA PHE A 58 3.92 -5.90 -7.62
C PHE A 58 3.81 -5.55 -9.10
N GLY A 59 4.64 -6.10 -9.98
CA GLY A 59 4.69 -5.71 -11.38
C GLY A 59 3.36 -5.86 -12.12
N ALA A 60 2.59 -6.91 -11.82
CA ALA A 60 1.27 -7.09 -12.39
C ALA A 60 0.29 -5.97 -12.00
N PHE A 61 0.40 -5.46 -10.77
CA PHE A 61 -0.46 -4.37 -10.28
C PHE A 61 -0.17 -3.05 -10.99
N TYR A 62 1.09 -2.77 -11.38
CA TYR A 62 1.44 -1.57 -12.12
C TYR A 62 0.72 -1.46 -13.48
N ILE A 63 0.27 -2.56 -14.05
CA ILE A 63 -0.46 -2.61 -15.31
C ILE A 63 -1.97 -2.69 -15.05
N VAL A 64 -2.40 -3.60 -14.17
CA VAL A 64 -3.81 -3.91 -13.93
C VAL A 64 -4.53 -2.77 -13.21
N GLU A 65 -3.89 -2.16 -12.22
CA GLU A 65 -4.50 -1.09 -11.42
C GLU A 65 -4.87 0.16 -12.24
N PRO A 66 -3.98 0.76 -13.06
CA PRO A 66 -4.35 1.93 -13.86
C PRO A 66 -5.51 1.67 -14.80
N ILE A 67 -5.57 0.48 -15.42
CA ILE A 67 -6.65 0.10 -16.33
C ILE A 67 -7.97 -0.04 -15.55
N SER A 68 -7.94 -0.72 -14.41
CA SER A 68 -9.12 -0.93 -13.57
C SER A 68 -9.66 0.38 -13.00
N TYR A 69 -8.76 1.25 -12.53
CA TYR A 69 -9.15 2.56 -11.98
C TYR A 69 -9.70 3.49 -13.06
N TYR A 70 -9.11 3.49 -14.24
CA TYR A 70 -9.64 4.25 -15.36
C TYR A 70 -11.07 3.83 -15.73
N ALA A 71 -11.34 2.56 -15.75
CA ALA A 71 -12.68 2.03 -16.02
C ALA A 71 -13.71 2.42 -14.94
N ALA A 72 -13.29 2.50 -13.67
CA ALA A 72 -14.15 2.82 -12.54
C ALA A 72 -14.33 4.31 -12.28
N LEU A 73 -13.26 5.10 -12.43
CA LEU A 73 -13.20 6.50 -11.98
C LEU A 73 -13.20 7.51 -13.14
N GLY A 74 -12.97 7.04 -14.37
CA GLY A 74 -12.74 7.91 -15.53
C GLY A 74 -11.34 8.55 -15.52
N MET A 75 -11.07 9.44 -16.50
CA MET A 75 -9.74 10.02 -16.68
C MET A 75 -9.32 10.91 -15.52
N SER A 76 -10.15 11.90 -15.17
CA SER A 76 -9.84 12.86 -14.11
C SER A 76 -9.76 12.20 -12.74
N GLY A 77 -10.70 11.28 -12.45
CA GLY A 77 -10.73 10.53 -11.19
C GLY A 77 -9.49 9.66 -11.00
N THR A 78 -8.97 9.06 -12.06
CA THR A 78 -7.74 8.25 -12.02
C THR A 78 -6.52 9.11 -11.68
N TYR A 79 -6.33 10.26 -12.34
CA TYR A 79 -5.23 11.17 -12.00
C TYR A 79 -5.29 11.65 -10.55
N LEU A 80 -6.46 12.08 -10.10
CA LEU A 80 -6.67 12.49 -8.70
C LEU A 80 -6.44 11.34 -7.73
N GLY A 81 -6.86 10.14 -8.09
CA GLY A 81 -6.62 8.93 -7.32
C GLY A 81 -5.12 8.66 -7.11
N PHE A 82 -4.34 8.69 -8.19
CA PHE A 82 -2.89 8.49 -8.11
C PHE A 82 -2.18 9.59 -7.32
N LEU A 83 -2.60 10.84 -7.44
CA LEU A 83 -2.03 11.95 -6.66
C LEU A 83 -2.37 11.85 -5.17
N SER A 84 -3.58 11.42 -4.83
CA SER A 84 -4.06 11.41 -3.45
C SER A 84 -3.82 10.11 -2.70
N GLY A 85 -3.49 9.03 -3.41
CA GLY A 85 -3.33 7.70 -2.83
C GLY A 85 -4.62 7.08 -2.27
N ASN A 86 -4.48 5.90 -1.68
CA ASN A 86 -5.58 5.13 -1.06
C ASN A 86 -6.77 4.89 -2.00
N ILE A 87 -6.46 4.53 -3.27
CA ILE A 87 -7.45 4.49 -4.35
C ILE A 87 -8.47 3.39 -4.10
N GLY A 88 -8.01 2.15 -3.94
CA GLY A 88 -8.87 0.98 -3.82
C GLY A 88 -9.76 0.97 -2.58
N ASN A 89 -9.25 1.45 -1.45
CA ASN A 89 -9.97 1.40 -0.18
C ASN A 89 -10.91 2.59 0.06
N MET A 90 -10.62 3.76 -0.52
CA MET A 90 -11.41 4.96 -0.28
C MET A 90 -11.96 5.61 -1.55
N ARG A 91 -11.13 5.84 -2.56
CA ARG A 91 -11.54 6.63 -3.73
C ARG A 91 -12.55 5.88 -4.59
N VAL A 92 -12.28 4.62 -4.90
CA VAL A 92 -13.20 3.78 -5.69
C VAL A 92 -14.55 3.59 -4.99
N PRO A 93 -14.63 3.21 -3.70
CA PRO A 93 -15.90 3.12 -3.00
C PRO A 93 -16.67 4.44 -2.94
N CYS A 94 -16.00 5.58 -2.68
CA CYS A 94 -16.65 6.88 -2.67
C CYS A 94 -17.21 7.26 -4.04
N ALA A 95 -16.45 7.04 -5.10
CA ALA A 95 -16.91 7.31 -6.46
C ALA A 95 -18.08 6.39 -6.85
N ALA A 96 -17.99 5.09 -6.55
CA ALA A 96 -19.06 4.14 -6.84
C ALA A 96 -20.37 4.51 -6.14
N LEU A 97 -20.30 4.87 -4.86
CA LEU A 97 -21.46 5.30 -4.09
C LEU A 97 -22.08 6.60 -4.66
N ALA A 98 -21.25 7.55 -5.06
CA ALA A 98 -21.72 8.79 -5.67
C ALA A 98 -22.40 8.56 -7.02
N LEU A 99 -21.88 7.66 -7.85
CA LEU A 99 -22.48 7.26 -9.12
C LEU A 99 -23.83 6.56 -8.90
N ASP A 100 -23.94 5.72 -7.90
CA ASP A 100 -25.17 5.01 -7.53
C ASP A 100 -26.27 6.01 -7.07
N VAL A 101 -25.93 6.91 -6.15
CA VAL A 101 -26.87 7.91 -5.63
C VAL A 101 -27.35 8.89 -6.71
N THR A 102 -26.51 9.19 -7.71
CA THR A 102 -26.84 10.13 -8.81
C THR A 102 -27.40 9.42 -10.05
N ASP A 103 -27.60 8.12 -10.01
CA ASP A 103 -27.99 7.26 -11.15
C ASP A 103 -27.18 7.55 -12.43
N SER A 104 -25.88 7.74 -12.24
CA SER A 104 -24.96 8.13 -13.30
C SER A 104 -24.34 6.89 -13.96
N LYS A 105 -24.54 6.73 -15.28
CA LYS A 105 -24.02 5.59 -16.03
C LYS A 105 -22.53 5.79 -16.33
N SER A 106 -21.70 4.78 -16.01
CA SER A 106 -20.28 4.76 -16.34
C SER A 106 -20.03 5.06 -17.84
N GLY A 107 -18.96 5.80 -18.12
CA GLY A 107 -18.60 6.21 -19.49
C GLY A 107 -19.30 7.48 -19.98
N THR A 108 -20.16 8.10 -19.18
CA THR A 108 -20.77 9.40 -19.50
C THR A 108 -19.95 10.53 -18.86
N ILE A 109 -20.06 11.74 -19.43
CA ILE A 109 -19.41 12.93 -18.83
C ILE A 109 -19.95 13.23 -17.44
N GLN A 110 -21.24 12.98 -17.21
CA GLN A 110 -21.87 13.11 -15.90
C GLN A 110 -21.17 12.21 -14.88
N ALA A 111 -20.94 10.94 -15.21
CA ALA A 111 -20.25 10.00 -14.33
C ALA A 111 -18.80 10.44 -14.05
N GLU A 112 -18.07 10.95 -15.05
CA GLU A 112 -16.70 11.46 -14.84
C GLU A 112 -16.69 12.67 -13.91
N VAL A 113 -17.63 13.60 -14.03
CA VAL A 113 -17.73 14.77 -13.15
C VAL A 113 -18.12 14.34 -11.73
N VAL A 114 -19.14 13.50 -11.58
CA VAL A 114 -19.62 13.02 -10.28
C VAL A 114 -18.53 12.24 -9.55
N SER A 115 -17.85 11.31 -10.21
CA SER A 115 -16.75 10.55 -9.59
C SER A 115 -15.58 11.46 -9.19
N THR A 116 -15.24 12.43 -10.03
CA THR A 116 -14.19 13.41 -9.73
C THR A 116 -14.54 14.25 -8.49
N MET A 117 -15.78 14.73 -8.38
CA MET A 117 -16.25 15.51 -7.23
C MET A 117 -16.26 14.66 -5.95
N ALA A 118 -16.69 13.39 -6.03
CA ALA A 118 -16.67 12.47 -4.91
C ALA A 118 -15.24 12.20 -4.40
N ILE A 119 -14.30 12.01 -5.33
CA ILE A 119 -12.88 11.85 -4.99
C ILE A 119 -12.33 13.10 -4.32
N CYS A 120 -12.60 14.30 -4.86
CA CYS A 120 -12.18 15.56 -4.23
C CYS A 120 -12.72 15.68 -2.81
N GLY A 121 -14.01 15.43 -2.59
CA GLY A 121 -14.63 15.42 -1.26
C GLY A 121 -13.95 14.43 -0.31
N SER A 122 -13.69 13.22 -0.78
CA SER A 122 -13.00 12.19 0.00
C SER A 122 -11.55 12.56 0.34
N ILE A 123 -10.85 13.30 -0.52
CA ILE A 123 -9.49 13.81 -0.27
C ILE A 123 -9.52 14.82 0.88
N ILE A 124 -10.42 15.80 0.80
CA ILE A 124 -10.56 16.84 1.83
C ILE A 124 -10.91 16.22 3.18
N THR A 125 -11.90 15.33 3.21
CA THR A 125 -12.30 14.63 4.43
C THR A 125 -11.15 13.82 5.03
N ASN A 126 -10.42 13.07 4.20
CA ASN A 126 -9.27 12.30 4.64
C ASN A 126 -8.15 13.19 5.18
N LEU A 127 -7.88 14.33 4.55
CA LEU A 127 -6.85 15.27 4.99
C LEU A 127 -7.22 15.89 6.34
N ILE A 128 -8.47 16.31 6.52
CA ILE A 128 -8.97 16.84 7.80
C ILE A 128 -8.88 15.77 8.90
N ALA A 129 -9.35 14.55 8.63
CA ALA A 129 -9.32 13.45 9.58
C ALA A 129 -7.88 13.07 9.97
N THR A 130 -6.97 12.97 8.99
CA THR A 130 -5.57 12.62 9.24
C THR A 130 -4.85 13.71 10.01
N THR A 131 -5.06 14.98 9.66
CA THR A 131 -4.48 16.13 10.38
C THR A 131 -5.01 16.18 11.82
N GLY A 132 -6.31 16.00 12.01
CA GLY A 132 -6.93 15.90 13.33
C GLY A 132 -6.36 14.73 14.14
N ALA A 133 -6.20 13.56 13.53
CA ALA A 133 -5.60 12.41 14.18
C ALA A 133 -4.14 12.63 14.59
N VAL A 134 -3.35 13.37 13.81
CA VAL A 134 -1.97 13.71 14.17
C VAL A 134 -1.92 14.69 15.35
N LEU A 135 -2.78 15.71 15.35
CA LEU A 135 -2.82 16.72 16.40
C LEU A 135 -3.31 16.15 17.75
N VAL A 136 -4.34 15.31 17.72
CA VAL A 136 -4.95 14.74 18.92
C VAL A 136 -4.29 13.41 19.30
N GLY A 137 -3.80 12.65 18.33
CA GLY A 137 -3.26 11.31 18.52
C GLY A 137 -2.07 11.25 19.48
N SER A 138 -1.18 12.24 19.44
CA SER A 138 -0.05 12.32 20.37
C SER A 138 -0.51 12.48 21.83
N ALA A 139 -1.53 13.30 22.06
CA ALA A 139 -2.13 13.48 23.39
C ALA A 139 -2.85 12.22 23.86
N VAL A 140 -3.60 11.56 22.97
CA VAL A 140 -4.27 10.29 23.27
C VAL A 140 -3.26 9.21 23.64
N VAL A 141 -2.19 9.04 22.86
CA VAL A 141 -1.13 8.06 23.15
C VAL A 141 -0.43 8.33 24.49
N ALA A 142 -0.25 9.60 24.86
CA ALA A 142 0.35 9.98 26.14
C ALA A 142 -0.51 9.60 27.35
N VAL A 143 -1.83 9.58 27.20
CA VAL A 143 -2.79 9.23 28.28
C VAL A 143 -3.07 7.73 28.33
N LEU A 144 -2.73 6.98 27.27
CA LEU A 144 -2.98 5.55 27.22
C LEU A 144 -2.13 4.77 28.25
N PRO A 145 -2.73 3.76 28.93
CA PRO A 145 -1.99 2.83 29.78
C PRO A 145 -0.86 2.15 29.02
N ALA A 146 0.25 1.85 29.71
CA ALA A 146 1.47 1.32 29.11
C ALA A 146 1.22 0.02 28.30
N PHE A 147 0.29 -0.85 28.74
CA PHE A 147 -0.02 -2.09 28.04
C PHE A 147 -0.71 -1.82 26.67
N LEU A 148 -1.61 -0.84 26.59
CA LEU A 148 -2.27 -0.44 25.35
C LEU A 148 -1.29 0.22 24.38
N ASN A 149 -0.39 1.04 24.90
CA ASN A 149 0.66 1.68 24.10
C ASN A 149 1.62 0.63 23.50
N SER A 150 1.99 -0.39 24.30
CA SER A 150 2.79 -1.53 23.83
C SER A 150 2.03 -2.36 22.78
N ALA A 151 0.75 -2.62 23.00
CA ALA A 151 -0.09 -3.34 22.04
C ALA A 151 -0.23 -2.58 20.72
N LEU A 152 -0.46 -1.26 20.75
CA LEU A 152 -0.52 -0.42 19.57
C LEU A 152 0.80 -0.45 18.80
N LYS A 153 1.95 -0.33 19.47
CA LYS A 153 3.26 -0.37 18.80
C LYS A 153 3.53 -1.72 18.13
N ASN A 154 3.17 -2.83 18.78
CA ASN A 154 3.52 -4.16 18.31
C ASN A 154 2.50 -4.75 17.33
N TYR A 155 1.22 -4.41 17.46
CA TYR A 155 0.12 -5.05 16.71
C TYR A 155 -0.66 -4.10 15.79
N ALA A 156 -0.32 -2.80 15.71
CA ALA A 156 -1.04 -1.86 14.86
C ALA A 156 -1.08 -2.28 13.39
N ALA A 157 0.05 -2.71 12.84
CA ALA A 157 0.12 -3.21 11.47
C ALA A 157 -0.77 -4.44 11.27
N ALA A 158 -0.68 -5.42 12.17
CA ALA A 158 -1.52 -6.63 12.12
C ALA A 158 -3.01 -6.30 12.23
N ALA A 159 -3.39 -5.34 13.08
CA ALA A 159 -4.78 -4.89 13.23
C ALA A 159 -5.31 -4.20 11.98
N ILE A 160 -4.51 -3.35 11.34
CA ILE A 160 -4.88 -2.65 10.09
C ILE A 160 -5.07 -3.67 8.94
N PHE A 161 -4.11 -4.56 8.74
CA PHE A 161 -4.20 -5.58 7.70
C PHE A 161 -5.33 -6.58 7.98
N GLY A 162 -5.51 -6.99 9.23
CA GLY A 162 -6.60 -7.87 9.65
C GLY A 162 -7.97 -7.23 9.46
N GLY A 163 -8.12 -5.94 9.81
CA GLY A 163 -9.35 -5.18 9.58
C GLY A 163 -9.69 -5.03 8.10
N THR A 164 -8.68 -4.73 7.28
CA THR A 164 -8.85 -4.65 5.81
C THR A 164 -9.25 -6.01 5.24
N PHE A 165 -8.56 -7.08 5.65
CA PHE A 165 -8.91 -8.44 5.23
C PHE A 165 -10.32 -8.81 5.67
N GLY A 166 -10.72 -8.48 6.90
CA GLY A 166 -12.06 -8.71 7.42
C GLY A 166 -13.16 -8.03 6.59
N ASN A 167 -12.92 -6.80 6.17
CA ASN A 167 -13.84 -6.05 5.31
C ASN A 167 -14.01 -6.71 3.92
N PHE A 168 -12.91 -7.19 3.32
CA PHE A 168 -12.98 -7.97 2.09
C PHE A 168 -13.62 -9.35 2.28
N ALA A 169 -13.38 -10.00 3.41
CA ALA A 169 -13.92 -11.32 3.73
C ALA A 169 -15.45 -11.32 3.80
N VAL A 170 -16.05 -10.27 4.35
CA VAL A 170 -17.50 -10.09 4.38
C VAL A 170 -18.07 -9.94 2.97
N LYS A 171 -17.37 -9.22 2.09
CA LYS A 171 -17.82 -8.94 0.73
C LYS A 171 -17.60 -10.12 -0.23
N TYR A 172 -16.51 -10.88 -0.03
CA TYR A 172 -16.09 -11.99 -0.88
C TYR A 172 -15.70 -13.22 -0.05
N PRO A 173 -16.66 -13.92 0.59
CA PRO A 173 -16.35 -15.00 1.55
C PRO A 173 -15.58 -16.17 0.94
N LYS A 174 -15.82 -16.51 -0.33
CA LYS A 174 -15.07 -17.57 -1.03
C LYS A 174 -13.58 -17.23 -1.16
N VAL A 175 -13.26 -15.98 -1.53
CA VAL A 175 -11.88 -15.52 -1.67
C VAL A 175 -11.18 -15.44 -0.30
N ALA A 176 -11.92 -15.07 0.74
CA ALA A 176 -11.39 -15.00 2.10
C ALA A 176 -10.97 -16.38 2.63
N VAL A 177 -11.74 -17.43 2.36
CA VAL A 177 -11.39 -18.80 2.74
C VAL A 177 -10.10 -19.25 2.05
N PHE A 178 -9.97 -19.02 0.74
CA PHE A 178 -8.73 -19.33 0.02
C PHE A 178 -7.54 -18.51 0.52
N GLY A 179 -7.74 -17.22 0.80
CA GLY A 179 -6.73 -16.33 1.36
C GLY A 179 -6.25 -16.78 2.74
N THR A 180 -7.15 -17.15 3.64
CA THR A 180 -6.82 -17.66 4.98
C THR A 180 -6.05 -18.98 4.92
N LEU A 181 -6.48 -19.91 4.07
CA LEU A 181 -5.78 -21.19 3.88
C LEU A 181 -4.38 -20.98 3.28
N GLY A 182 -4.24 -20.07 2.31
CA GLY A 182 -2.95 -19.70 1.73
C GLY A 182 -2.01 -19.08 2.75
N MET A 183 -2.50 -18.15 3.56
CA MET A 183 -1.74 -17.55 4.67
C MET A 183 -1.32 -18.58 5.71
N ALA A 184 -2.24 -19.42 6.16
CA ALA A 184 -1.95 -20.48 7.12
C ALA A 184 -0.86 -21.42 6.60
N ARG A 185 -0.90 -21.78 5.32
CA ARG A 185 0.14 -22.61 4.68
C ARG A 185 1.49 -21.89 4.60
N LEU A 186 1.50 -20.59 4.27
CA LEU A 186 2.72 -19.79 4.25
C LEU A 186 3.35 -19.68 5.64
N PHE A 187 2.55 -19.46 6.67
CA PHE A 187 3.03 -19.45 8.06
C PHE A 187 3.61 -20.79 8.46
N TYR A 188 2.93 -21.88 8.17
CA TYR A 188 3.41 -23.23 8.48
C TYR A 188 4.74 -23.55 7.78
N VAL A 189 4.87 -23.19 6.49
CA VAL A 189 6.11 -23.40 5.74
C VAL A 189 7.24 -22.49 6.24
N SER A 190 6.92 -21.24 6.61
CA SER A 190 7.89 -20.28 7.15
C SER A 190 8.41 -20.71 8.53
N ASP A 191 7.55 -21.23 9.38
CA ASP A 191 7.89 -21.71 10.71
C ASP A 191 8.80 -22.94 10.64
N LYS A 192 8.43 -23.90 9.80
CA LYS A 192 9.25 -25.10 9.55
C LYS A 192 10.64 -24.79 8.95
N LYS A 193 10.74 -23.70 8.17
CA LYS A 193 12.02 -23.24 7.63
C LYS A 193 12.89 -22.55 8.69
N LYS A 194 12.28 -21.90 9.68
CA LYS A 194 12.98 -21.34 10.84
C LYS A 194 13.54 -22.44 11.74
N ASP A 195 12.75 -23.47 12.02
CA ASP A 195 13.17 -24.61 12.82
C ASP A 195 14.29 -25.41 12.15
N GLY A 196 14.21 -25.63 10.82
CA GLY A 196 15.30 -26.25 10.04
C GLY A 196 16.59 -25.45 10.06
N ASN A 197 16.51 -24.13 9.94
CA ASN A 197 17.70 -23.26 9.98
C ASN A 197 18.32 -23.19 11.39
N ALA A 198 17.50 -23.29 12.45
CA ALA A 198 17.98 -23.31 13.84
C ALA A 198 18.70 -24.64 14.16
N ASP A 199 18.22 -25.75 13.60
CA ASP A 199 18.86 -27.09 13.78
C ASP A 199 20.18 -27.19 13.01
N ASP A 200 20.26 -26.57 11.82
CA ASP A 200 21.49 -26.51 11.01
C ASP A 200 22.56 -25.60 11.65
N THR A 201 22.16 -24.48 12.24
CA THR A 201 23.09 -23.61 13.00
C THR A 201 23.58 -24.27 14.28
N ALA A 202 22.72 -24.97 15.01
CA ALA A 202 23.11 -25.71 16.21
C ALA A 202 24.03 -26.90 15.90
N LYS A 203 23.85 -27.56 14.75
CA LYS A 203 24.77 -28.61 14.27
C LYS A 203 26.13 -28.06 13.86
N ALA A 204 26.16 -26.90 13.16
CA ALA A 204 27.38 -26.24 12.76
C ALA A 204 28.20 -25.75 13.97
N GLU A 205 27.54 -25.27 15.03
CA GLU A 205 28.18 -24.84 16.26
C GLU A 205 28.78 -26.02 17.03
N LYS A 206 28.09 -27.17 17.11
CA LYS A 206 28.61 -28.39 17.71
C LYS A 206 29.81 -29.00 16.97
N ILE A 207 29.87 -28.85 15.64
CA ILE A 207 31.02 -29.32 14.84
C ILE A 207 32.25 -28.43 15.08
N ASN A 208 32.05 -27.15 15.36
CA ASN A 208 33.12 -26.21 15.62
C ASN A 208 33.66 -26.28 17.07
N GLU A 209 32.90 -26.87 18.00
CA GLU A 209 33.29 -27.10 19.41
C GLU A 209 34.00 -28.44 19.67
N THR A 210 34.10 -29.34 18.69
CA THR A 210 34.90 -30.53 18.83
C THR A 210 36.39 -30.16 18.75
N PRO A 211 37.18 -30.29 19.83
CA PRO A 211 38.60 -29.99 19.83
C PRO A 211 39.31 -30.98 18.92
N VAL A 212 39.94 -30.42 17.87
CA VAL A 212 40.96 -31.15 17.06
C VAL A 212 42.20 -31.27 17.94
N GLY A 213 42.29 -32.34 18.67
CA GLY A 213 43.47 -32.60 19.47
C GLY A 213 43.32 -33.80 20.36
N GLU A 214 43.47 -35.01 19.78
CA GLU A 214 44.08 -36.15 20.43
C GLU A 214 44.09 -37.36 19.50
N GLU A 215 45.04 -37.33 18.54
CA GLU A 215 45.52 -38.55 17.91
C GLU A 215 46.87 -38.28 17.25
N ILE A 216 47.91 -38.01 18.04
CA ILE A 216 49.33 -38.34 17.72
C ILE A 216 50.05 -38.55 19.04
N ALA A 217 50.04 -39.76 19.55
CA ALA A 217 51.08 -40.31 20.41
C ALA A 217 51.17 -41.82 20.20
#